data_f36c28fe608f1843f50c5c07f059ebf0
#
_entry.id   f36c28fe608f1843f50c5c07f059ebf0
#
_cell.length_a   1.000
_cell.length_b   1.000
_cell.length_c   1.000
_cell.angle_alpha   90.00
_cell.angle_beta   90.00
_cell.angle_gamma   90.00
#
_symmetry.space_group_name_H-M   'P 1'
#
loop_
_entity.id
_entity.type
_entity.pdbx_description
1 polymer ?
#
loop_
_entity_poly.entity_id
_entity_poly.type
_entity_poly.pdbx_seq_one_letter_code
_entity_poly.pdbx_strand_id
1 'polypeptide(L)'
;MAGARFWVVAWLLQAPFWETKPPELWTDEEVQQVLSASPWVQTVTVHARGGSVPSVFVYLATAKPVREAEQELRRRREGPPPEDPAAEEYEEFLAQNQGKYVVLAVRADNPLALADAEQARRMEQESVMIAGRERHRLAGHFAPTPSDPYLRLVFPRPARRDFRKLRFELYLPTAVFPYRTVEFEVRELYYRGEAEF
;
A
#
# COMPACT_ATOMS: atom_id res chain seq x y z
N MET A 1 -26.00 47.63 -24.24
CA MET A 1 -24.99 46.58 -24.40
C MET A 1 -24.42 46.23 -23.02
N ALA A 2 -24.90 45.12 -22.43
CA ALA A 2 -24.47 44.68 -21.09
C ALA A 2 -23.41 43.61 -21.26
N GLY A 3 -22.16 43.95 -20.90
CA GLY A 3 -21.04 43.01 -20.95
C GLY A 3 -21.11 42.03 -19.80
N ALA A 4 -21.36 40.75 -20.09
CA ALA A 4 -21.28 39.66 -19.14
C ALA A 4 -19.79 39.43 -18.76
N ARG A 5 -19.45 39.76 -17.53
CA ARG A 5 -18.20 39.42 -16.90
C ARG A 5 -18.24 37.94 -16.51
N PHE A 6 -17.61 37.06 -17.30
CA PHE A 6 -17.34 35.70 -16.90
C PHE A 6 -16.25 35.69 -15.80
N TRP A 7 -16.66 35.38 -14.57
CA TRP A 7 -15.74 35.05 -13.51
C TRP A 7 -15.28 33.62 -13.74
N VAL A 8 -14.07 33.45 -14.26
CA VAL A 8 -13.37 32.16 -14.25
C VAL A 8 -12.91 31.92 -12.82
N VAL A 9 -13.67 31.12 -12.07
CA VAL A 9 -13.21 30.59 -10.78
C VAL A 9 -12.13 29.57 -11.09
N ALA A 10 -10.89 30.00 -11.08
CA ALA A 10 -9.75 29.08 -11.08
C ALA A 10 -9.79 28.30 -9.76
N TRP A 11 -10.23 27.05 -9.80
CA TRP A 11 -9.98 26.11 -8.73
C TRP A 11 -8.46 25.91 -8.69
N LEU A 12 -7.79 26.63 -7.79
CA LEU A 12 -6.43 26.33 -7.39
C LEU A 12 -6.49 24.92 -6.78
N LEU A 13 -6.01 23.94 -7.54
CA LEU A 13 -5.73 22.61 -7.04
C LEU A 13 -4.69 22.79 -5.94
N GLN A 14 -5.14 22.89 -4.71
CA GLN A 14 -4.29 23.01 -3.55
C GLN A 14 -3.50 21.70 -3.46
N ALA A 15 -2.18 21.79 -3.44
CA ALA A 15 -1.33 20.62 -3.29
C ALA A 15 -1.77 19.86 -2.02
N PRO A 16 -1.80 18.53 -2.05
CA PRO A 16 -2.16 17.73 -0.88
C PRO A 16 -1.27 18.09 0.32
N PHE A 17 -1.80 17.98 1.53
CA PHE A 17 -1.06 18.36 2.74
C PHE A 17 0.26 17.60 2.88
N TRP A 18 0.34 16.35 2.45
CA TRP A 18 1.57 15.57 2.48
C TRP A 18 2.69 16.12 1.58
N GLU A 19 2.38 16.92 0.56
CA GLU A 19 3.38 17.62 -0.26
C GLU A 19 3.96 18.85 0.44
N THR A 20 3.20 19.50 1.30
CA THR A 20 3.51 20.83 1.84
C THR A 20 3.82 20.85 3.33
N LYS A 21 3.35 19.83 4.07
CA LYS A 21 3.40 19.77 5.53
C LYS A 21 4.35 18.66 6.00
N PRO A 22 5.28 18.93 6.92
CA PRO A 22 6.13 17.88 7.47
C PRO A 22 5.28 16.89 8.32
N PRO A 23 5.66 15.60 8.36
CA PRO A 23 4.87 14.54 9.01
C PRO A 23 4.55 14.80 10.49
N GLU A 24 5.49 15.42 11.20
CA GLU A 24 5.35 15.74 12.64
C GLU A 24 4.21 16.72 12.91
N LEU A 25 3.79 17.47 11.88
CA LEU A 25 2.69 18.44 11.96
C LEU A 25 1.38 17.91 11.37
N TRP A 26 1.32 16.67 10.90
CA TRP A 26 0.06 16.09 10.44
C TRP A 26 -0.89 15.90 11.61
N THR A 27 -2.19 16.13 11.39
CA THR A 27 -3.21 15.79 12.38
C THR A 27 -3.47 14.27 12.38
N ASP A 28 -4.22 13.76 13.36
CA ASP A 28 -4.57 12.34 13.38
C ASP A 28 -5.43 11.96 12.16
N GLU A 29 -6.32 12.86 11.75
CA GLU A 29 -7.13 12.68 10.54
C GLU A 29 -6.27 12.65 9.28
N GLU A 30 -5.24 13.50 9.18
CA GLU A 30 -4.30 13.52 8.06
C GLU A 30 -3.46 12.24 8.02
N VAL A 31 -2.97 11.74 9.15
CA VAL A 31 -2.29 10.44 9.24
C VAL A 31 -3.20 9.31 8.76
N GLN A 32 -4.44 9.27 9.25
CA GLN A 32 -5.42 8.28 8.81
C GLN A 32 -5.76 8.42 7.33
N GLN A 33 -5.84 9.63 6.79
CA GLN A 33 -6.09 9.88 5.37
C GLN A 33 -4.96 9.32 4.50
N VAL A 34 -3.69 9.48 4.89
CA VAL A 34 -2.57 8.86 4.15
C VAL A 34 -2.70 7.35 4.12
N LEU A 35 -3.07 6.73 5.25
CA LEU A 35 -3.16 5.27 5.39
C LEU A 35 -4.44 4.65 4.83
N SER A 36 -5.46 5.44 4.47
CA SER A 36 -6.76 4.91 4.05
C SER A 36 -7.31 5.46 2.74
N ALA A 37 -6.91 6.66 2.33
CA ALA A 37 -7.50 7.38 1.20
C ALA A 37 -6.48 8.15 0.35
N SER A 38 -5.20 7.79 0.41
CA SER A 38 -4.15 8.38 -0.42
C SER A 38 -3.94 7.61 -1.73
N PRO A 39 -3.16 8.14 -2.70
CA PRO A 39 -2.83 7.44 -3.93
C PRO A 39 -2.11 6.09 -3.72
N TRP A 40 -1.46 5.90 -2.58
CA TRP A 40 -0.75 4.66 -2.22
C TRP A 40 -1.66 3.57 -1.66
N VAL A 41 -2.96 3.83 -1.55
CA VAL A 41 -3.96 2.93 -0.98
C VAL A 41 -5.00 2.57 -2.04
N GLN A 42 -5.40 1.29 -2.09
CA GLN A 42 -6.45 0.80 -2.96
C GLN A 42 -7.42 -0.12 -2.20
N THR A 43 -8.69 -0.04 -2.54
CA THR A 43 -9.71 -0.99 -2.10
C THR A 43 -10.18 -1.79 -3.29
N VAL A 44 -9.90 -3.09 -3.29
CA VAL A 44 -10.19 -3.99 -4.41
C VAL A 44 -11.49 -4.75 -4.13
N THR A 45 -12.52 -4.43 -4.89
CA THR A 45 -13.81 -5.13 -4.84
C THR A 45 -13.94 -6.07 -6.03
N VAL A 46 -14.36 -7.31 -5.79
CA VAL A 46 -14.69 -8.27 -6.84
C VAL A 46 -16.20 -8.43 -6.90
N HIS A 47 -16.77 -8.21 -8.08
CA HIS A 47 -18.18 -8.48 -8.33
C HIS A 47 -18.34 -9.93 -8.82
N ALA A 48 -18.95 -10.78 -7.99
CA ALA A 48 -19.32 -12.15 -8.38
C ALA A 48 -20.80 -12.22 -8.75
N ARG A 49 -21.17 -13.20 -9.61
CA ARG A 49 -22.59 -13.49 -9.85
C ARG A 49 -23.23 -13.93 -8.53
N GLY A 50 -24.15 -13.10 -8.02
CA GLY A 50 -24.88 -13.37 -6.76
C GLY A 50 -24.58 -12.46 -5.58
N GLY A 51 -23.70 -11.46 -5.73
CA GLY A 51 -23.45 -10.48 -4.69
C GLY A 51 -22.06 -9.83 -4.75
N SER A 52 -21.83 -8.85 -3.87
CA SER A 52 -20.50 -8.28 -3.69
C SER A 52 -19.66 -9.17 -2.78
N VAL A 53 -18.43 -9.43 -3.18
CA VAL A 53 -17.40 -10.07 -2.36
C VAL A 53 -16.79 -9.01 -1.45
N PRO A 54 -16.39 -9.34 -0.21
CA PRO A 54 -15.67 -8.42 0.66
C PRO A 54 -14.50 -7.77 -0.07
N SER A 55 -14.38 -6.45 0.06
CA SER A 55 -13.29 -5.69 -0.52
C SER A 55 -12.01 -6.00 0.22
N VAL A 56 -10.91 -6.12 -0.53
CA VAL A 56 -9.56 -6.26 0.03
C VAL A 56 -8.91 -4.89 0.06
N PHE A 57 -8.46 -4.48 1.22
CA PHE A 57 -7.73 -3.23 1.43
C PHE A 57 -6.23 -3.48 1.27
N VAL A 58 -5.57 -2.68 0.45
CA VAL A 58 -4.14 -2.82 0.16
C VAL A 58 -3.45 -1.45 0.12
N TYR A 59 -2.17 -1.40 0.48
CA TYR A 59 -1.37 -0.20 0.34
C TYR A 59 0.11 -0.51 0.08
N LEU A 60 0.83 0.46 -0.51
CA LEU A 60 2.26 0.40 -0.78
C LEU A 60 3.04 0.77 0.49
N ALA A 61 3.40 -0.23 1.30
CA ALA A 61 4.03 -0.05 2.61
C ALA A 61 5.44 0.55 2.54
N THR A 62 6.12 0.44 1.41
CA THR A 62 7.45 1.05 1.19
C THR A 62 7.40 2.48 0.68
N ALA A 63 6.22 3.00 0.31
CA ALA A 63 6.09 4.40 -0.09
C ALA A 63 6.39 5.32 1.09
N LYS A 64 7.24 6.32 0.88
CA LYS A 64 7.74 7.19 1.93
C LYS A 64 6.62 7.86 2.75
N PRO A 65 5.55 8.45 2.13
CA PRO A 65 4.48 9.07 2.92
C PRO A 65 3.71 8.07 3.77
N VAL A 66 3.56 6.81 3.31
CA VAL A 66 2.93 5.75 4.10
C VAL A 66 3.80 5.38 5.30
N ARG A 67 5.11 5.22 5.09
CA ARG A 67 6.06 4.94 6.19
C ARG A 67 6.08 6.06 7.21
N GLU A 68 6.09 7.32 6.77
CA GLU A 68 6.02 8.49 7.65
C GLU A 68 4.72 8.49 8.45
N ALA A 69 3.58 8.15 7.83
CA ALA A 69 2.29 8.05 8.54
C ALA A 69 2.27 6.88 9.55
N GLU A 70 2.80 5.71 9.19
CA GLU A 70 2.95 4.58 10.13
C GLU A 70 3.86 4.94 11.32
N GLN A 71 4.95 5.68 11.07
CA GLN A 71 5.84 6.17 12.14
C GLN A 71 5.13 7.15 13.06
N GLU A 72 4.37 8.10 12.51
CA GLU A 72 3.58 9.05 13.29
C GLU A 72 2.50 8.34 14.13
N LEU A 73 1.83 7.35 13.56
CA LEU A 73 0.86 6.54 14.29
C LEU A 73 1.50 5.79 15.48
N ARG A 74 2.71 5.22 15.27
CA ARG A 74 3.46 4.56 16.35
C ARG A 74 3.92 5.55 17.40
N ARG A 75 4.43 6.72 17.00
CA ARG A 75 4.91 7.77 17.93
C ARG A 75 3.80 8.31 18.84
N ARG A 76 2.55 8.34 18.33
CA ARG A 76 1.39 8.86 19.07
C ARG A 76 0.69 7.80 19.92
N ARG A 77 1.05 6.54 19.78
CA ARG A 77 0.47 5.47 20.59
C ARG A 77 0.81 5.69 22.06
N GLU A 78 -0.20 5.61 22.91
CA GLU A 78 -0.02 5.61 24.36
C GLU A 78 0.50 4.22 24.83
N GLY A 79 1.46 4.23 25.73
CA GLY A 79 2.07 3.03 26.31
C GLY A 79 3.20 2.42 25.48
N PRO A 80 3.87 1.40 26.03
CA PRO A 80 4.94 0.70 25.33
C PRO A 80 4.39 -0.03 24.10
N PRO A 81 5.19 -0.15 23.02
CA PRO A 81 4.79 -0.97 21.88
C PRO A 81 4.60 -2.43 22.35
N PRO A 82 3.63 -3.16 21.78
CA PRO A 82 3.51 -4.59 22.06
C PRO A 82 4.79 -5.30 21.60
N GLU A 83 5.24 -6.26 22.40
CA GLU A 83 6.32 -7.17 21.98
C GLU A 83 5.79 -8.00 20.78
N ASP A 84 6.34 -7.74 19.62
CA ASP A 84 5.99 -8.43 18.38
C ASP A 84 7.26 -8.69 17.56
N PRO A 85 7.90 -9.85 17.76
CA PRO A 85 9.14 -10.20 17.06
C PRO A 85 9.02 -10.17 15.54
N ALA A 86 7.83 -10.48 14.98
CA ALA A 86 7.62 -10.45 13.54
C ALA A 86 7.53 -9.01 13.00
N ALA A 87 6.98 -8.08 13.78
CA ALA A 87 6.99 -6.67 13.43
C ALA A 87 8.42 -6.10 13.51
N GLU A 88 9.22 -6.52 14.51
CA GLU A 88 10.63 -6.14 14.63
C GLU A 88 11.44 -6.67 13.44
N GLU A 89 11.26 -7.93 13.05
CA GLU A 89 11.89 -8.54 11.87
C GLU A 89 11.56 -7.77 10.58
N TYR A 90 10.31 -7.35 10.43
CA TYR A 90 9.91 -6.55 9.27
C TYR A 90 10.58 -5.16 9.26
N GLU A 91 10.65 -4.47 10.39
CA GLU A 91 11.33 -3.16 10.47
C GLU A 91 12.84 -3.30 10.22
N GLU A 92 13.47 -4.35 10.73
CA GLU A 92 14.88 -4.66 10.45
C GLU A 92 15.10 -4.95 8.96
N PHE A 93 14.22 -5.74 8.35
CA PHE A 93 14.24 -6.00 6.91
C PHE A 93 14.17 -4.69 6.11
N LEU A 94 13.25 -3.78 6.46
CA LEU A 94 13.13 -2.49 5.79
C LEU A 94 14.41 -1.63 5.94
N ALA A 95 15.01 -1.63 7.13
CA ALA A 95 16.23 -0.88 7.40
C ALA A 95 17.43 -1.39 6.58
N GLN A 96 17.58 -2.71 6.47
CA GLN A 96 18.67 -3.35 5.72
C GLN A 96 18.49 -3.32 4.20
N ASN A 97 17.25 -3.15 3.73
CA ASN A 97 16.90 -3.28 2.32
C ASN A 97 16.27 -2.03 1.71
N GLN A 98 16.64 -0.85 2.21
CA GLN A 98 16.12 0.42 1.71
C GLN A 98 16.24 0.51 0.19
N GLY A 99 15.14 0.83 -0.49
CA GLY A 99 15.09 1.03 -1.93
C GLY A 99 15.22 -0.22 -2.80
N LYS A 100 15.44 -1.42 -2.24
CA LYS A 100 15.59 -2.67 -3.00
C LYS A 100 14.27 -3.34 -3.34
N TYR A 101 13.25 -3.14 -2.53
CA TYR A 101 11.96 -3.81 -2.63
C TYR A 101 10.80 -2.84 -2.66
N VAL A 102 9.69 -3.30 -3.20
CA VAL A 102 8.35 -2.75 -3.06
C VAL A 102 7.58 -3.71 -2.17
N VAL A 103 7.01 -3.23 -1.09
CA VAL A 103 6.17 -4.03 -0.19
C VAL A 103 4.72 -3.59 -0.33
N LEU A 104 3.87 -4.55 -0.70
CA LEU A 104 2.42 -4.39 -0.71
C LEU A 104 1.86 -4.98 0.56
N ALA A 105 1.23 -4.16 1.40
CA ALA A 105 0.49 -4.61 2.56
C ALA A 105 -0.95 -4.90 2.18
N VAL A 106 -1.46 -6.05 2.60
CA VAL A 106 -2.82 -6.53 2.33
C VAL A 106 -3.48 -6.86 3.66
N ARG A 107 -4.64 -6.28 3.95
CA ARG A 107 -5.37 -6.62 5.16
C ARG A 107 -5.85 -8.06 5.08
N ALA A 108 -5.44 -8.86 6.05
CA ALA A 108 -5.78 -10.28 6.10
C ALA A 108 -7.07 -10.50 6.90
N ASP A 109 -8.12 -11.01 6.23
CA ASP A 109 -9.38 -11.35 6.89
C ASP A 109 -9.29 -12.66 7.67
N ASN A 110 -8.40 -13.57 7.24
CA ASN A 110 -8.16 -14.86 7.90
C ASN A 110 -6.64 -15.18 7.93
N PRO A 111 -5.91 -14.75 8.96
CA PRO A 111 -4.47 -15.01 9.06
C PRO A 111 -4.12 -16.51 9.17
N LEU A 112 -5.04 -17.34 9.64
CA LEU A 112 -4.81 -18.79 9.77
C LEU A 112 -4.67 -19.50 8.42
N ALA A 113 -5.17 -18.92 7.33
CA ALA A 113 -4.99 -19.50 6.01
C ALA A 113 -3.53 -19.52 5.55
N LEU A 114 -2.67 -18.71 6.14
CA LEU A 114 -1.22 -18.68 5.87
C LEU A 114 -0.45 -19.75 6.66
N ALA A 115 -1.06 -20.37 7.65
CA ALA A 115 -0.47 -21.52 8.36
C ALA A 115 -0.42 -22.80 7.49
N ASP A 116 -1.20 -22.84 6.41
CA ASP A 116 -1.12 -23.89 5.40
C ASP A 116 0.06 -23.66 4.45
N ALA A 117 1.07 -24.51 4.54
CA ALA A 117 2.30 -24.41 3.76
C ALA A 117 2.06 -24.53 2.24
N GLU A 118 1.02 -25.25 1.80
CA GLU A 118 0.66 -25.34 0.39
C GLU A 118 0.09 -24.00 -0.11
N GLN A 119 -0.79 -23.40 0.66
CA GLN A 119 -1.38 -22.10 0.34
C GLN A 119 -0.33 -20.98 0.34
N ALA A 120 0.60 -21.00 1.28
CA ALA A 120 1.72 -20.06 1.32
C ALA A 120 2.63 -20.21 0.08
N ARG A 121 3.00 -21.43 -0.26
CA ARG A 121 3.79 -21.73 -1.47
C ARG A 121 3.08 -21.30 -2.75
N ARG A 122 1.78 -21.52 -2.83
CA ARG A 122 0.97 -21.11 -3.97
C ARG A 122 0.93 -19.59 -4.09
N MET A 123 0.78 -18.88 -2.98
CA MET A 123 0.86 -17.41 -2.95
C MET A 123 2.21 -16.92 -3.50
N GLU A 124 3.32 -17.52 -3.08
CA GLU A 124 4.65 -17.16 -3.54
C GLU A 124 4.86 -17.43 -5.04
N GLN A 125 4.31 -18.52 -5.56
CA GLN A 125 4.47 -18.90 -6.95
C GLN A 125 3.58 -18.11 -7.91
N GLU A 126 2.35 -17.79 -7.49
CA GLU A 126 1.32 -17.21 -8.34
C GLU A 126 1.21 -15.69 -8.21
N SER A 127 1.79 -15.08 -7.15
CA SER A 127 1.77 -13.63 -6.99
C SER A 127 2.92 -12.97 -7.76
N VAL A 128 2.58 -11.92 -8.51
CA VAL A 128 3.53 -11.20 -9.35
C VAL A 128 3.22 -9.71 -9.38
N MET A 129 4.27 -8.89 -9.36
CA MET A 129 4.21 -7.46 -9.65
C MET A 129 4.65 -7.23 -11.08
N ILE A 130 3.92 -6.39 -11.81
CA ILE A 130 4.16 -6.03 -13.21
C ILE A 130 4.42 -4.53 -13.30
N ALA A 131 5.59 -4.17 -13.81
CA ALA A 131 6.04 -2.81 -14.03
C ALA A 131 6.39 -2.62 -15.51
N GLY A 132 5.47 -2.03 -16.28
CA GLY A 132 5.61 -1.96 -17.72
C GLY A 132 5.63 -3.35 -18.38
N ARG A 133 6.80 -3.78 -18.86
CA ARG A 133 6.99 -5.11 -19.47
C ARG A 133 7.69 -6.10 -18.51
N GLU A 134 8.19 -5.63 -17.39
CA GLU A 134 8.91 -6.45 -16.42
C GLU A 134 7.92 -7.15 -15.48
N ARG A 135 8.20 -8.42 -15.18
CA ARG A 135 7.43 -9.23 -14.22
C ARG A 135 8.35 -9.61 -13.06
N HIS A 136 7.98 -9.23 -11.86
CA HIS A 136 8.72 -9.48 -10.64
C HIS A 136 7.94 -10.47 -9.78
N ARG A 137 8.52 -11.66 -9.57
CA ARG A 137 7.92 -12.65 -8.65
C ARG A 137 8.05 -12.18 -7.21
N LEU A 138 7.16 -12.68 -6.38
CA LEU A 138 7.25 -12.49 -4.93
C LEU A 138 8.62 -13.01 -4.42
N ALA A 139 9.33 -12.19 -3.67
CA ALA A 139 10.63 -12.53 -3.08
C ALA A 139 10.48 -13.11 -1.67
N GLY A 140 9.38 -12.83 -1.00
CA GLY A 140 9.05 -13.29 0.34
C GLY A 140 7.81 -12.58 0.88
N HIS A 141 7.44 -12.92 2.09
CA HIS A 141 6.30 -12.30 2.77
C HIS A 141 6.52 -12.26 4.27
N PHE A 142 5.83 -11.33 4.95
CA PHE A 142 5.67 -11.31 6.40
C PHE A 142 4.20 -11.59 6.71
N ALA A 143 3.97 -12.57 7.57
CA ALA A 143 2.64 -12.96 7.98
C ALA A 143 2.01 -11.89 8.89
N PRO A 144 0.66 -11.73 8.86
CA PRO A 144 -0.01 -10.85 9.80
C PRO A 144 0.13 -11.35 11.23
N THR A 145 0.20 -10.42 12.18
CA THR A 145 0.25 -10.70 13.61
C THR A 145 -0.97 -10.08 14.33
N PRO A 146 -1.20 -10.39 15.60
CA PRO A 146 -2.25 -9.71 16.36
C PRO A 146 -2.07 -8.20 16.48
N SER A 147 -0.84 -7.70 16.43
CA SER A 147 -0.52 -6.28 16.49
C SER A 147 -0.46 -5.61 15.13
N ASP A 148 -0.21 -6.37 14.06
CA ASP A 148 -0.18 -5.93 12.66
C ASP A 148 -1.01 -6.86 11.77
N PRO A 149 -2.28 -6.54 11.49
CA PRO A 149 -3.19 -7.43 10.75
C PRO A 149 -2.93 -7.47 9.24
N TYR A 150 -1.76 -7.04 8.79
CA TYR A 150 -1.40 -6.97 7.37
C TYR A 150 -0.44 -8.08 6.96
N LEU A 151 -0.83 -8.81 5.91
CA LEU A 151 0.09 -9.64 5.13
C LEU A 151 0.94 -8.72 4.26
N ARG A 152 2.26 -8.77 4.40
CA ARG A 152 3.19 -7.93 3.65
C ARG A 152 3.90 -8.75 2.58
N LEU A 153 3.61 -8.43 1.33
CA LEU A 153 4.13 -9.12 0.15
C LEU A 153 5.31 -8.33 -0.42
N VAL A 154 6.47 -8.97 -0.49
CA VAL A 154 7.74 -8.35 -0.86
C VAL A 154 8.08 -8.65 -2.32
N PHE A 155 8.24 -7.62 -3.14
CA PHE A 155 8.61 -7.73 -4.54
C PHE A 155 9.92 -6.99 -4.82
N PRO A 156 10.83 -7.52 -5.68
CA PRO A 156 11.99 -6.77 -6.13
C PRO A 156 11.58 -5.45 -6.77
N ARG A 157 12.23 -4.35 -6.41
CA ARG A 157 11.93 -3.04 -6.99
C ARG A 157 12.35 -3.01 -8.46
N PRO A 158 11.48 -2.50 -9.37
CA PRO A 158 11.83 -2.33 -10.77
C PRO A 158 13.04 -1.40 -10.92
N ALA A 159 13.97 -1.78 -11.78
CA ALA A 159 15.14 -0.94 -12.09
C ALA A 159 14.74 0.33 -12.86
N ARG A 160 13.72 0.25 -13.71
CA ARG A 160 13.15 1.37 -14.46
C ARG A 160 11.92 1.91 -13.77
N ARG A 161 11.67 3.21 -13.94
CA ARG A 161 10.49 3.91 -13.39
C ARG A 161 9.63 4.59 -14.47
N ASP A 162 9.91 4.35 -15.75
CA ASP A 162 9.26 4.96 -16.91
C ASP A 162 8.00 4.21 -17.38
N PHE A 163 7.32 3.53 -16.47
CA PHE A 163 6.06 2.84 -16.73
C PHE A 163 4.87 3.62 -16.15
N ARG A 164 3.69 3.42 -16.74
CA ARG A 164 2.47 4.16 -16.35
C ARG A 164 1.78 3.56 -15.13
N LYS A 165 1.82 2.24 -15.02
CA LYS A 165 1.10 1.49 -13.99
C LYS A 165 2.02 0.53 -13.29
N LEU A 166 1.83 0.41 -11.98
CA LEU A 166 2.33 -0.67 -11.15
C LEU A 166 1.15 -1.60 -10.87
N ARG A 167 1.19 -2.82 -11.38
CA ARG A 167 0.11 -3.79 -11.28
C ARG A 167 0.55 -5.00 -10.49
N PHE A 168 -0.29 -5.47 -9.59
CA PHE A 168 -0.10 -6.68 -8.82
C PHE A 168 -1.17 -7.69 -9.20
N GLU A 169 -0.77 -8.88 -9.60
CA GLU A 169 -1.61 -10.06 -9.75
C GLU A 169 -1.30 -10.96 -8.56
N LEU A 170 -2.27 -11.16 -7.68
CA LEU A 170 -2.07 -11.77 -6.38
C LEU A 170 -2.90 -13.03 -6.23
N TYR A 171 -2.32 -14.05 -5.60
CA TYR A 171 -3.05 -15.12 -4.97
C TYR A 171 -3.07 -14.88 -3.45
N LEU A 172 -4.26 -14.65 -2.88
CA LEU A 172 -4.45 -14.32 -1.46
C LEU A 172 -5.23 -15.43 -0.77
N PRO A 173 -4.57 -16.37 -0.08
CA PRO A 173 -5.23 -17.51 0.56
C PRO A 173 -6.18 -17.09 1.69
N THR A 174 -6.04 -15.86 2.19
CA THR A 174 -6.90 -15.27 3.22
C THR A 174 -8.24 -14.77 2.70
N ALA A 175 -8.43 -14.68 1.38
CA ALA A 175 -9.61 -14.12 0.75
C ALA A 175 -10.56 -15.21 0.23
N VAL A 176 -11.87 -14.97 0.30
CA VAL A 176 -12.93 -15.88 -0.20
C VAL A 176 -12.73 -16.19 -1.69
N PHE A 177 -12.31 -15.18 -2.47
CA PHE A 177 -11.83 -15.37 -3.85
C PHE A 177 -10.35 -15.00 -3.84
N PRO A 178 -9.43 -15.95 -4.02
CA PRO A 178 -8.02 -15.71 -3.77
C PRO A 178 -7.34 -14.82 -4.82
N TYR A 179 -7.83 -14.81 -6.05
CA TYR A 179 -7.20 -14.02 -7.10
C TYR A 179 -7.65 -12.56 -7.08
N ARG A 180 -6.67 -11.66 -7.04
CA ARG A 180 -6.88 -10.20 -7.05
C ARG A 180 -5.93 -9.54 -8.01
N THR A 181 -6.41 -8.49 -8.66
CA THR A 181 -5.58 -7.55 -9.41
C THR A 181 -5.69 -6.18 -8.77
N VAL A 182 -4.54 -5.58 -8.47
CA VAL A 182 -4.41 -4.24 -7.89
C VAL A 182 -3.59 -3.40 -8.84
N GLU A 183 -4.02 -2.19 -9.16
CA GLU A 183 -3.29 -1.28 -10.04
C GLU A 183 -3.11 0.07 -9.39
N PHE A 184 -1.89 0.62 -9.49
CA PHE A 184 -1.57 1.98 -9.09
C PHE A 184 -1.10 2.76 -10.33
N GLU A 185 -1.63 3.97 -10.51
CA GLU A 185 -1.17 4.89 -11.55
C GLU A 185 0.10 5.59 -11.06
N VAL A 186 1.24 5.33 -11.67
CA VAL A 186 2.54 5.84 -11.19
C VAL A 186 2.59 7.36 -11.15
N ARG A 187 1.88 8.05 -12.06
CA ARG A 187 1.77 9.52 -12.06
C ARG A 187 1.13 10.10 -10.79
N GLU A 188 0.38 9.28 -10.03
CA GLU A 188 -0.27 9.66 -8.79
C GLU A 188 0.57 9.33 -7.55
N LEU A 189 1.62 8.51 -7.72
CA LEU A 189 2.49 8.04 -6.66
C LEU A 189 3.71 8.97 -6.46
N TYR A 190 3.53 10.26 -6.60
CA TYR A 190 4.59 11.24 -6.34
C TYR A 190 4.47 11.81 -4.94
N TYR A 191 5.62 11.97 -4.31
CA TYR A 191 5.77 12.62 -3.02
C TYR A 191 6.99 13.52 -3.05
N ARG A 192 6.78 14.84 -2.86
CA ARG A 192 7.82 15.86 -2.91
C ARG A 192 8.69 15.78 -4.17
N GLY A 193 8.03 15.53 -5.32
CA GLY A 193 8.67 15.48 -6.63
C GLY A 193 9.35 14.16 -6.99
N GLU A 194 9.31 13.14 -6.12
CA GLU A 194 9.86 11.81 -6.37
C GLU A 194 8.76 10.75 -6.45
N ALA A 195 8.93 9.76 -7.35
CA ALA A 195 8.03 8.62 -7.45
C ALA A 195 8.27 7.67 -6.27
N GLU A 196 7.24 7.47 -5.44
CA GLU A 196 7.28 6.67 -4.22
C GLU A 196 6.35 5.44 -4.33
N PHE A 197 6.96 4.25 -4.32
CA PHE A 197 6.24 2.97 -4.28
C PHE A 197 7.09 1.85 -3.72
#